data_eaf2a646107f2732201331fb972288fb
#
_entry.id   eaf2a646107f2732201331fb972288fb
#
_cell.length_a   1.000
_cell.length_b   1.000
_cell.length_c   1.000
_cell.angle_alpha   90.00
_cell.angle_beta   90.00
_cell.angle_gamma   90.00
#
_symmetry.space_group_name_H-M   'P 1'
#
loop_
_entity.id
_entity.type
_entity.pdbx_description
1 polymer ?
#
loop_
_entity_poly.entity_id
_entity_poly.type
_entity_poly.pdbx_seq_one_letter_code
_entity_poly.pdbx_strand_id
1 'polypeptide(L)'
;MQTLPIDADDSPPFVLELIFRLKIKDVMTTELLTARPQTSLRAIQGIMKQNGITGVPITDGSRLLGMISMDDVLRALDGGYIEDPAERRMTRNLIVLEDDMPLSFGISYLDKYKFGRFPVLNKHKELVGILTSRDVIVSLLLEVNKHV
;
A
#
# COMPACT_ATOMS: atom_id res chain seq x y z
N MET A 1 -26.57 -26.41 4.10
CA MET A 1 -25.91 -25.11 4.30
C MET A 1 -26.93 -24.01 4.21
N GLN A 2 -27.03 -23.25 5.24
CA GLN A 2 -28.00 -22.19 5.29
C GLN A 2 -27.42 -20.96 4.58
N THR A 3 -28.02 -20.58 3.49
CA THR A 3 -27.68 -19.33 2.84
C THR A 3 -28.21 -18.21 3.71
N LEU A 4 -27.34 -17.25 4.02
CA LEU A 4 -27.79 -16.02 4.66
C LEU A 4 -28.84 -15.37 3.76
N PRO A 5 -29.97 -14.95 4.33
CA PRO A 5 -30.97 -14.28 3.54
C PRO A 5 -30.55 -12.85 3.21
N ILE A 6 -29.47 -12.71 2.51
CA ILE A 6 -29.10 -11.42 1.96
C ILE A 6 -29.69 -11.41 0.57
N ASP A 7 -30.86 -10.86 0.47
CA ASP A 7 -31.45 -10.52 -0.81
C ASP A 7 -30.51 -9.55 -1.50
N ALA A 8 -30.41 -9.65 -2.81
CA ALA A 8 -29.70 -8.67 -3.61
C ALA A 8 -30.22 -7.25 -3.33
N ASP A 9 -31.45 -7.15 -2.90
CA ASP A 9 -32.08 -5.87 -2.51
C ASP A 9 -31.67 -5.42 -1.12
N ASP A 10 -31.15 -6.33 -0.29
CA ASP A 10 -30.65 -6.05 1.05
C ASP A 10 -29.14 -5.86 1.07
N SER A 11 -28.45 -6.11 -0.05
CA SER A 11 -27.07 -5.70 -0.22
C SER A 11 -27.00 -4.20 -0.03
N PRO A 12 -26.27 -3.70 1.00
CA PRO A 12 -26.29 -2.28 1.20
C PRO A 12 -25.71 -1.60 -0.05
N PRO A 13 -26.54 -0.93 -0.86
CA PRO A 13 -26.06 -0.11 -1.97
C PRO A 13 -25.05 0.92 -1.47
N PHE A 14 -25.07 1.15 -0.19
CA PHE A 14 -24.20 2.01 0.57
C PHE A 14 -22.72 1.60 0.47
N VAL A 15 -22.36 0.31 0.65
CA VAL A 15 -20.94 -0.13 0.55
C VAL A 15 -20.44 0.01 -0.88
N LEU A 16 -21.24 -0.37 -1.86
CA LEU A 16 -20.89 -0.21 -3.27
C LEU A 16 -20.76 1.26 -3.64
N GLU A 17 -21.66 2.10 -3.15
CA GLU A 17 -21.59 3.54 -3.35
C GLU A 17 -20.32 4.12 -2.79
N LEU A 18 -19.91 3.72 -1.59
CA LEU A 18 -18.65 4.16 -0.97
C LEU A 18 -17.45 3.77 -1.83
N ILE A 19 -17.41 2.54 -2.33
CA ILE A 19 -16.32 2.04 -3.14
C ILE A 19 -16.13 2.88 -4.42
N PHE A 20 -17.23 3.34 -5.01
CA PHE A 20 -17.19 4.16 -6.22
C PHE A 20 -17.06 5.66 -5.95
N ARG A 21 -17.52 6.11 -4.80
CA ARG A 21 -17.48 7.52 -4.43
C ARG A 21 -16.17 7.94 -3.77
N LEU A 22 -15.63 7.10 -2.87
CA LEU A 22 -14.36 7.41 -2.22
C LEU A 22 -13.22 7.31 -3.22
N LYS A 23 -12.26 8.19 -3.07
CA LYS A 23 -11.02 8.18 -3.84
C LYS A 23 -9.91 7.52 -3.02
N ILE A 24 -8.89 7.05 -3.70
CA ILE A 24 -7.74 6.42 -3.05
C ILE A 24 -7.14 7.36 -2.01
N LYS A 25 -7.04 8.66 -2.29
CA LYS A 25 -6.53 9.67 -1.36
C LYS A 25 -7.30 9.78 -0.06
N ASP A 26 -8.59 9.41 -0.07
CA ASP A 26 -9.44 9.45 1.12
C ASP A 26 -9.16 8.28 2.08
N VAL A 27 -8.49 7.25 1.59
CA VAL A 27 -8.33 5.97 2.29
C VAL A 27 -6.87 5.63 2.59
N MET A 28 -5.95 6.04 1.72
CA MET A 28 -4.54 5.69 1.80
C MET A 28 -3.87 6.15 3.09
N THR A 29 -2.81 5.46 3.48
CA THR A 29 -1.90 5.90 4.55
C THR A 29 -0.98 6.98 4.02
N THR A 30 -0.92 8.12 4.70
CA THR A 30 -0.11 9.28 4.30
C THR A 30 1.14 9.47 5.17
N GLU A 31 1.20 8.87 6.34
CA GLU A 31 2.40 8.87 7.18
C GLU A 31 3.38 7.82 6.64
N LEU A 32 4.26 8.25 5.75
CA LEU A 32 5.15 7.36 5.04
C LEU A 32 6.52 7.28 5.70
N LEU A 33 6.99 6.05 5.88
CA LEU A 33 8.37 5.76 6.25
C LEU A 33 9.09 5.38 4.96
N THR A 34 10.04 6.19 4.56
CA THR A 34 10.78 6.02 3.32
C THR A 34 12.28 5.92 3.61
N ALA A 35 13.03 5.47 2.64
CA ALA A 35 14.49 5.46 2.70
C ALA A 35 15.05 6.04 1.41
N ARG A 36 16.32 6.37 1.44
CA ARG A 36 17.02 6.93 0.28
C ARG A 36 17.74 5.81 -0.48
N PRO A 37 18.12 6.04 -1.74
CA PRO A 37 18.82 5.02 -2.53
C PRO A 37 20.10 4.51 -1.89
N GLN A 38 20.79 5.37 -1.13
CA GLN A 38 22.06 5.04 -0.47
C GLN A 38 21.88 4.32 0.87
N THR A 39 20.67 4.28 1.39
CA THR A 39 20.39 3.63 2.68
C THR A 39 20.67 2.13 2.58
N SER A 40 21.42 1.58 3.54
CA SER A 40 21.72 0.15 3.53
C SER A 40 20.49 -0.69 3.82
N LEU A 41 20.47 -1.91 3.31
CA LEU A 41 19.38 -2.86 3.59
C LEU A 41 19.31 -3.15 5.10
N ARG A 42 20.42 -3.13 5.82
CA ARG A 42 20.45 -3.27 7.27
C ARG A 42 19.65 -2.14 7.95
N ALA A 43 19.86 -0.90 7.53
CA ALA A 43 19.12 0.23 8.07
C ALA A 43 17.62 0.13 7.75
N ILE A 44 17.29 -0.34 6.55
CA ILE A 44 15.89 -0.57 6.15
C ILE A 44 15.25 -1.67 7.01
N GLN A 45 15.99 -2.73 7.31
CA GLN A 45 15.53 -3.77 8.24
C GLN A 45 15.17 -3.16 9.60
N GLY A 46 15.99 -2.24 10.08
CA GLY A 46 15.72 -1.52 11.33
C GLY A 46 14.43 -0.73 11.28
N ILE A 47 14.18 -0.02 10.18
CA ILE A 47 12.94 0.73 9.96
C ILE A 47 11.73 -0.22 10.00
N MET A 48 11.82 -1.35 9.31
CA MET A 48 10.75 -2.35 9.29
C MET A 48 10.47 -2.90 10.68
N LYS A 49 11.51 -3.26 11.41
CA LYS A 49 11.40 -3.85 12.74
C LYS A 49 10.80 -2.87 13.75
N GLN A 50 11.27 -1.63 13.75
CA GLN A 50 10.83 -0.60 14.70
C GLN A 50 9.38 -0.17 14.48
N ASN A 51 8.89 -0.28 13.25
CA ASN A 51 7.60 0.25 12.86
C ASN A 51 6.58 -0.82 12.46
N GLY A 52 6.97 -2.09 12.51
CA GLY A 52 6.07 -3.20 12.17
C GLY A 52 5.60 -3.17 10.72
N ILE A 53 6.46 -2.71 9.80
CA ILE A 53 6.14 -2.65 8.38
C ILE A 53 6.99 -3.63 7.58
N THR A 54 6.50 -4.06 6.44
CA THR A 54 7.12 -5.08 5.60
C THR A 54 7.49 -4.58 4.21
N GLY A 55 7.40 -3.29 3.98
CA GLY A 55 7.80 -2.66 2.73
C GLY A 55 8.15 -1.20 2.97
N VAL A 56 9.22 -0.74 2.32
CA VAL A 56 9.72 0.63 2.46
C VAL A 56 9.93 1.21 1.07
N PRO A 57 9.24 2.31 0.73
CA PRO A 57 9.51 3.02 -0.51
C PRO A 57 10.89 3.68 -0.47
N ILE A 58 11.57 3.61 -1.59
CA ILE A 58 12.86 4.26 -1.78
C ILE A 58 12.62 5.51 -2.62
N THR A 59 13.00 6.65 -2.07
CA THR A 59 12.67 7.95 -2.67
C THR A 59 13.89 8.86 -2.78
N ASP A 60 13.81 9.79 -3.72
CA ASP A 60 14.69 10.94 -3.81
C ASP A 60 13.79 12.17 -3.70
N GLY A 61 13.77 12.82 -2.54
CA GLY A 61 12.76 13.81 -2.22
C GLY A 61 11.36 13.18 -2.22
N SER A 62 10.45 13.69 -3.02
CA SER A 62 9.10 13.15 -3.19
C SER A 62 9.00 12.13 -4.33
N ARG A 63 10.09 11.89 -5.05
CA ARG A 63 10.11 11.00 -6.21
C ARG A 63 10.33 9.56 -5.79
N LEU A 64 9.39 8.69 -6.17
CA LEU A 64 9.51 7.26 -5.92
C LEU A 64 10.48 6.63 -6.91
N LEU A 65 11.49 5.93 -6.41
CA LEU A 65 12.49 5.24 -7.23
C LEU A 65 12.32 3.73 -7.22
N GLY A 66 11.86 3.17 -6.12
CA GLY A 66 11.72 1.72 -5.97
C GLY A 66 11.11 1.35 -4.63
N MET A 67 11.05 0.05 -4.38
CA MET A 67 10.55 -0.52 -3.13
C MET A 67 11.50 -1.61 -2.63
N ILE A 68 11.66 -1.68 -1.32
CA ILE A 68 12.32 -2.81 -0.66
C ILE A 68 11.26 -3.53 0.19
N SER A 69 11.11 -4.83 -0.02
CA SER A 69 10.21 -5.66 0.76
C SER A 69 10.97 -6.43 1.85
N MET A 70 10.22 -7.01 2.78
CA MET A 70 10.80 -7.92 3.79
C MET A 70 11.52 -9.10 3.12
N ASP A 71 10.97 -9.63 2.03
CA ASP A 71 11.61 -10.71 1.27
C ASP A 71 12.98 -10.30 0.74
N ASP A 72 13.12 -9.05 0.27
CA ASP A 72 14.40 -8.52 -0.19
C ASP A 72 15.42 -8.49 0.93
N VAL A 73 14.99 -8.10 2.14
CA VAL A 73 15.84 -8.07 3.33
C VAL A 73 16.26 -9.49 3.73
N LEU A 74 15.33 -10.44 3.73
CA LEU A 74 15.64 -11.82 4.08
C LEU A 74 16.63 -12.43 3.09
N ARG A 75 16.48 -12.16 1.81
CA ARG A 75 17.44 -12.62 0.79
C ARG A 75 18.82 -11.99 0.99
N ALA A 76 18.85 -10.73 1.42
CA ALA A 76 20.10 -10.04 1.69
C ALA A 76 20.84 -10.64 2.89
N LEU A 77 20.11 -11.00 3.94
CA LEU A 77 20.67 -11.68 5.10
C LEU A 77 21.24 -13.05 4.72
N ASP A 78 20.46 -13.83 3.98
CA ASP A 78 20.87 -15.15 3.52
C ASP A 78 22.06 -15.08 2.54
N GLY A 79 22.07 -14.11 1.66
CA GLY A 79 23.09 -13.94 0.63
C GLY A 79 24.33 -13.19 1.06
N GLY A 80 24.34 -12.65 2.27
CA GLY A 80 25.49 -11.91 2.80
C GLY A 80 25.67 -10.49 2.26
N TYR A 81 24.61 -9.87 1.73
CA TYR A 81 24.69 -8.52 1.19
C TYR A 81 23.78 -7.49 1.90
N ILE A 82 23.55 -7.70 3.18
CA ILE A 82 22.67 -6.83 3.99
C ILE A 82 23.23 -5.37 4.08
N GLU A 83 24.49 -5.18 3.82
CA GLU A 83 25.10 -3.84 3.81
C GLU A 83 25.00 -3.12 2.46
N ASP A 84 24.48 -3.76 1.44
CA ASP A 84 24.28 -3.13 0.14
C ASP A 84 23.31 -1.96 0.23
N PRO A 85 23.49 -0.91 -0.59
CA PRO A 85 22.54 0.19 -0.66
C PRO A 85 21.24 -0.26 -1.33
N ALA A 86 20.14 0.35 -0.91
CA ALA A 86 18.80 0.03 -1.44
C ALA A 86 18.74 0.08 -2.97
N GLU A 87 19.39 1.06 -3.58
CA GLU A 87 19.37 1.25 -5.04
C GLU A 87 19.87 0.05 -5.82
N ARG A 88 20.72 -0.77 -5.20
CA ARG A 88 21.27 -1.96 -5.84
C ARG A 88 20.27 -3.12 -5.85
N ARG A 89 19.36 -3.14 -4.90
CA ARG A 89 18.48 -4.30 -4.66
C ARG A 89 16.98 -3.99 -4.77
N MET A 90 16.59 -2.74 -4.88
CA MET A 90 15.19 -2.36 -4.91
C MET A 90 14.49 -2.82 -6.19
N THR A 91 13.22 -3.10 -6.08
CA THR A 91 12.34 -3.32 -7.22
C THR A 91 11.99 -1.96 -7.83
N ARG A 92 12.29 -1.77 -9.10
CA ARG A 92 12.06 -0.50 -9.81
C ARG A 92 10.80 -0.52 -10.66
N ASN A 93 10.42 -1.69 -11.15
CA ASN A 93 9.24 -1.84 -11.99
C ASN A 93 8.01 -1.98 -11.12
N LEU A 94 7.48 -0.86 -10.67
CA LEU A 94 6.40 -0.80 -9.69
C LEU A 94 5.06 -0.56 -10.36
N ILE A 95 4.02 -1.18 -9.81
CA ILE A 95 2.64 -0.83 -10.10
C ILE A 95 2.24 0.22 -9.07
N VAL A 96 1.83 1.38 -9.56
CA VAL A 96 1.42 2.50 -8.71
C VAL A 96 -0.03 2.87 -8.97
N LEU A 97 -0.66 3.49 -7.99
CA LEU A 97 -2.01 4.04 -8.11
C LEU A 97 -1.92 5.57 -8.15
N GLU A 98 -2.91 6.20 -8.72
CA GLU A 98 -3.07 7.64 -8.64
C GLU A 98 -4.05 8.02 -7.54
N ASP A 99 -3.76 9.08 -6.82
CA ASP A 99 -4.53 9.47 -5.62
C ASP A 99 -5.97 9.87 -5.92
N ASP A 100 -6.24 10.35 -7.13
CA ASP A 100 -7.56 10.78 -7.54
C ASP A 100 -8.42 9.65 -8.14
N MET A 101 -7.88 8.44 -8.29
CA MET A 101 -8.66 7.28 -8.76
C MET A 101 -9.72 6.90 -7.75
N PRO A 102 -10.90 6.44 -8.21
CA PRO A 102 -11.87 5.84 -7.31
C PRO A 102 -11.29 4.66 -6.53
N LEU A 103 -11.74 4.48 -5.30
CA LEU A 103 -11.28 3.37 -4.45
C LEU A 103 -11.49 2.01 -5.10
N SER A 104 -12.50 1.87 -5.94
CA SER A 104 -12.77 0.65 -6.70
C SER A 104 -11.57 0.17 -7.51
N PHE A 105 -10.78 1.08 -8.08
CA PHE A 105 -9.54 0.72 -8.79
C PHE A 105 -8.51 0.13 -7.84
N GLY A 106 -8.35 0.74 -6.66
CA GLY A 106 -7.42 0.22 -5.64
C GLY A 106 -7.79 -1.18 -5.19
N ILE A 107 -9.08 -1.43 -4.97
CA ILE A 107 -9.58 -2.74 -4.58
C ILE A 107 -9.30 -3.77 -5.68
N SER A 108 -9.57 -3.42 -6.93
CA SER A 108 -9.27 -4.29 -8.08
C SER A 108 -7.80 -4.65 -8.17
N TYR A 109 -6.92 -3.69 -7.93
CA TYR A 109 -5.47 -3.90 -7.99
C TYR A 109 -4.99 -4.77 -6.83
N LEU A 110 -5.51 -4.55 -5.62
CA LEU A 110 -5.18 -5.38 -4.46
C LEU A 110 -5.58 -6.84 -4.71
N ASP A 111 -6.70 -7.07 -5.36
CA ASP A 111 -7.15 -8.42 -5.72
C ASP A 111 -6.30 -9.02 -6.84
N LYS A 112 -6.07 -8.26 -7.90
CA LYS A 112 -5.39 -8.74 -9.12
C LYS A 112 -3.93 -9.08 -8.88
N TYR A 113 -3.21 -8.21 -8.17
CA TYR A 113 -1.74 -8.32 -8.07
C TYR A 113 -1.24 -9.01 -6.81
N LYS A 114 -2.07 -9.17 -5.80
CA LYS A 114 -1.73 -9.89 -4.55
C LYS A 114 -0.50 -9.32 -3.80
N PHE A 115 -0.10 -8.10 -4.09
CA PHE A 115 1.06 -7.48 -3.42
C PHE A 115 0.74 -6.95 -2.03
N GLY A 116 -0.53 -6.76 -1.72
CA GLY A 116 -0.96 -6.26 -0.42
C GLY A 116 -0.74 -4.78 -0.19
N ARG A 117 0.02 -4.09 -1.03
CA ARG A 117 0.27 -2.65 -0.91
C ARG A 117 0.65 -2.05 -2.25
N PHE A 118 0.24 -0.79 -2.47
CA PHE A 118 0.60 -0.04 -3.66
C PHE A 118 1.02 1.37 -3.30
N PRO A 119 2.15 1.85 -3.83
CA PRO A 119 2.48 3.26 -3.75
C PRO A 119 1.44 4.10 -4.49
N VAL A 120 1.13 5.26 -3.95
CA VAL A 120 0.15 6.19 -4.53
C VAL A 120 0.86 7.48 -4.90
N LEU A 121 0.68 7.89 -6.14
CA LEU A 121 1.27 9.12 -6.66
C LEU A 121 0.17 10.16 -6.91
N ASN A 122 0.52 11.43 -6.79
CA ASN A 122 -0.35 12.53 -7.18
C ASN A 122 -0.18 12.86 -8.68
N LYS A 123 -0.89 13.88 -9.15
CA LYS A 123 -0.81 14.34 -10.56
C LYS A 123 0.57 14.84 -10.95
N HIS A 124 1.40 15.21 -9.99
CA HIS A 124 2.79 15.65 -10.22
C HIS A 124 3.77 14.47 -10.12
N LYS A 125 3.27 13.25 -10.03
CA LYS A 125 4.07 12.01 -9.92
C LYS A 125 4.91 11.94 -8.65
N GLU A 126 4.46 12.61 -7.60
CA GLU A 126 5.08 12.55 -6.29
C GLU A 126 4.43 11.46 -5.45
N LEU A 127 5.23 10.76 -4.65
CA LEU A 127 4.72 9.77 -3.70
C LEU A 127 3.96 10.49 -2.58
N VAL A 128 2.66 10.22 -2.45
CA VAL A 128 1.80 10.87 -1.47
C VAL A 128 1.17 9.90 -0.48
N GLY A 129 1.22 8.61 -0.75
CA GLY A 129 0.63 7.63 0.13
C GLY A 129 0.97 6.21 -0.25
N ILE A 130 0.47 5.28 0.57
CA ILE A 130 0.46 3.84 0.30
C ILE A 130 -0.95 3.34 0.57
N LEU A 131 -1.47 2.52 -0.34
CA LEU A 131 -2.74 1.85 -0.15
C LEU A 131 -2.51 0.38 0.16
N THR A 132 -3.10 -0.09 1.27
CA THR A 132 -3.06 -1.50 1.68
C THR A 132 -4.48 -2.05 1.81
N SER A 133 -4.61 -3.38 1.82
CA SER A 133 -5.88 -4.04 2.09
C SER A 133 -6.46 -3.62 3.44
N ARG A 134 -5.59 -3.44 4.44
CA ARG A 134 -6.01 -2.99 5.76
C ARG A 134 -6.64 -1.60 5.71
N ASP A 135 -6.04 -0.67 4.96
CA ASP A 135 -6.59 0.68 4.79
C ASP A 135 -8.02 0.65 4.26
N VAL A 136 -8.26 -0.19 3.27
CA VAL A 136 -9.58 -0.35 2.67
C VAL A 136 -10.58 -0.89 3.70
N ILE A 137 -10.23 -1.97 4.38
CA ILE A 137 -11.10 -2.62 5.35
C ILE A 137 -11.43 -1.65 6.50
N VAL A 138 -10.42 -1.00 7.07
CA VAL A 138 -10.62 -0.08 8.19
C VAL A 138 -11.50 1.10 7.77
N SER A 139 -11.24 1.68 6.61
CA SER A 139 -12.02 2.82 6.11
C SER A 139 -13.48 2.46 5.87
N LEU A 140 -13.74 1.31 5.27
CA LEU A 140 -15.11 0.88 5.02
C LEU A 140 -15.85 0.60 6.33
N LEU A 141 -15.18 -0.02 7.31
CA LEU A 141 -15.77 -0.28 8.62
C LEU A 141 -16.11 1.02 9.35
N LEU A 142 -15.22 2.01 9.30
CA LEU A 142 -15.46 3.32 9.91
C LEU A 142 -16.65 4.03 9.28
N GLU A 143 -16.78 3.99 7.96
CA GLU A 143 -17.91 4.60 7.25
C GLU A 143 -19.23 3.89 7.54
N VAL A 144 -19.23 2.57 7.60
CA VAL A 144 -20.42 1.78 7.95
C VAL A 144 -20.85 2.11 9.38
N ASN A 145 -19.93 2.21 10.32
CA ASN A 145 -20.23 2.50 11.72
C ASN A 145 -20.82 3.90 11.94
N LYS A 146 -20.54 4.85 11.07
CA LYS A 146 -21.15 6.19 11.14
C LYS A 146 -22.63 6.19 10.86
N HIS A 147 -23.16 5.14 10.25
CA HIS A 147 -24.56 5.04 9.81
C HIS A 147 -25.36 4.02 10.61
N VAL A 148 -24.79 3.51 11.69
CA VAL A 148 -25.47 2.56 12.59
C VAL A 148 -26.07 3.29 13.80
#